data_8300695c0d02ca0c6371ae1fd0a33867
#
_entry.id   8300695c0d02ca0c6371ae1fd0a33867
#
_cell.length_a   1.000
_cell.length_b   1.000
_cell.length_c   1.000
_cell.angle_alpha   90.00
_cell.angle_beta   90.00
_cell.angle_gamma   90.00
#
_symmetry.space_group_name_H-M   'P 1'
#
loop_
_entity.id
_entity.type
_entity.pdbx_description
1 polymer ?
#
loop_
_entity_poly.entity_id
_entity_poly.type
_entity_poly.pdbx_seq_one_letter_code
_entity_poly.pdbx_strand_id
1 'polypeptide(L)'
;MLRPIRTLAATAAALALVSACNSAAKSTSSPSGTGSAAGAAAARGVSGTSIKVGGIVSMTSASGYSKKDTDLGAKARYLRANAEGGVNGRKIDYIGAEDDGQDPAKNLAAARKLVQQDKVFAVSPMSSVTFSGADFLEQQKVPTFGWGTTPAFCGPKHIYGFNGCLVPTPGGTLNQTWPEGIGQVLGGAKGKSVAVIANDSDAGKFGVRTFSQGFASAGFTVSYAKASVPGTAVPSDWSAYVKDILSSNGGKAPDAVVSVMQTPNNIGLFTALKRAGYQGLLSDPTDYDPGLLAKDATKQALDGVYVLLQFEPFESPDAKMAQFKADIKAASGGKDIPLNMHMLTGYMSADLFVSIAKKAGRELTVDSFQTAAQSFSDTGTLVGDRAEPLGQKNSFGCGALVQLKNGAYEVSVPFKCYEPIPFK
;
A
#
# COMPACT_ATOMS: atom_id res chain seq x y z
N MET A 1 24.93 -45.59 -42.99
CA MET A 1 26.15 -46.29 -42.57
C MET A 1 26.16 -46.23 -41.04
N LEU A 2 25.68 -47.29 -40.44
CA LEU A 2 26.38 -48.26 -39.54
C LEU A 2 26.92 -47.67 -38.23
N ARG A 3 26.23 -48.08 -37.16
CA ARG A 3 26.62 -48.13 -35.72
C ARG A 3 27.95 -48.89 -35.54
N PRO A 4 28.62 -48.83 -34.36
CA PRO A 4 28.16 -49.73 -33.30
C PRO A 4 28.24 -49.19 -31.83
N ILE A 5 27.39 -49.81 -31.06
CA ILE A 5 27.23 -50.05 -29.63
C ILE A 5 28.52 -50.64 -29.01
N ARG A 6 28.83 -50.25 -27.76
CA ARG A 6 29.47 -51.18 -26.78
C ARG A 6 29.01 -50.91 -25.36
N THR A 7 28.67 -52.00 -24.75
CA THR A 7 28.03 -52.30 -23.46
C THR A 7 29.02 -52.49 -22.31
N LEU A 8 28.47 -52.36 -21.08
CA LEU A 8 28.75 -53.08 -19.82
C LEU A 8 30.03 -52.79 -19.03
N ALA A 9 29.86 -52.40 -17.74
CA ALA A 9 30.07 -53.34 -16.62
C ALA A 9 29.60 -52.72 -15.30
N ALA A 10 28.76 -53.48 -14.61
CA ALA A 10 28.35 -53.30 -13.21
C ALA A 10 29.38 -53.95 -12.27
N THR A 11 29.57 -53.33 -11.09
CA THR A 11 30.13 -54.05 -9.92
C THR A 11 29.45 -53.59 -8.65
N ALA A 12 28.80 -54.55 -8.01
CA ALA A 12 28.25 -54.49 -6.66
C ALA A 12 29.24 -55.08 -5.65
N ALA A 13 29.31 -54.53 -4.44
CA ALA A 13 29.79 -55.19 -3.22
C ALA A 13 29.31 -54.33 -2.04
N ALA A 14 28.38 -54.74 -1.24
CA ALA A 14 28.29 -55.74 -0.19
C ALA A 14 28.64 -55.17 1.21
N LEU A 15 27.63 -55.27 2.07
CA LEU A 15 27.46 -55.06 3.51
C LEU A 15 28.66 -55.40 4.41
N ALA A 16 28.76 -54.62 5.53
CA ALA A 16 29.18 -55.17 6.82
C ALA A 16 28.48 -54.43 7.97
N LEU A 17 27.61 -55.16 8.65
CA LEU A 17 27.03 -54.86 9.98
C LEU A 17 28.08 -55.25 11.04
N VAL A 18 28.30 -54.37 12.04
CA VAL A 18 28.89 -54.79 13.33
C VAL A 18 28.04 -54.17 14.45
N SER A 19 27.34 -55.06 15.14
CA SER A 19 26.72 -54.86 16.45
C SER A 19 27.77 -55.02 17.55
N ALA A 20 27.79 -54.15 18.53
CA ALA A 20 28.40 -54.45 19.83
C ALA A 20 27.57 -53.79 20.94
N CYS A 21 27.03 -54.65 21.80
CA CYS A 21 26.32 -54.32 23.03
C CYS A 21 27.31 -54.13 24.20
N ASN A 22 26.85 -53.27 25.13
CA ASN A 22 26.90 -53.47 26.57
C ASN A 22 28.12 -53.02 27.37
N SER A 23 27.93 -52.07 28.27
CA SER A 23 28.05 -52.30 29.71
C SER A 23 27.70 -51.03 30.51
N ALA A 24 26.84 -51.22 31.50
CA ALA A 24 26.42 -50.23 32.46
C ALA A 24 27.53 -49.94 33.52
N ALA A 25 27.70 -48.66 33.82
CA ALA A 25 28.31 -48.25 35.10
C ALA A 25 27.52 -47.08 35.68
N LYS A 26 26.88 -47.32 36.80
CA LYS A 26 26.25 -46.32 37.68
C LYS A 26 27.35 -45.48 38.33
N SER A 27 27.23 -44.16 38.21
CA SER A 27 27.82 -43.23 39.21
C SER A 27 26.86 -42.07 39.42
N THR A 28 26.42 -41.97 40.65
CA THR A 28 25.62 -40.90 41.23
C THR A 28 26.46 -39.64 41.40
N SER A 29 25.97 -38.51 40.82
CA SER A 29 26.28 -37.18 41.34
C SER A 29 25.15 -36.24 40.97
N SER A 30 24.69 -35.49 41.95
CA SER A 30 23.54 -34.62 42.03
C SER A 30 23.56 -33.45 41.06
N PRO A 31 22.40 -32.80 40.86
CA PRO A 31 22.17 -31.89 39.73
C PRO A 31 22.50 -30.46 40.12
N SER A 32 23.35 -29.81 39.31
CA SER A 32 23.37 -28.38 39.21
C SER A 32 22.60 -27.99 37.95
N GLY A 33 21.32 -27.79 38.12
CA GLY A 33 20.44 -27.32 37.06
C GLY A 33 20.69 -25.84 36.76
N THR A 34 21.39 -25.57 35.69
CA THR A 34 21.12 -24.36 34.92
C THR A 34 20.26 -24.80 33.74
N GLY A 35 18.94 -24.70 33.92
CA GLY A 35 17.98 -24.84 32.85
C GLY A 35 18.22 -23.71 31.86
N SER A 36 18.96 -24.02 30.80
CA SER A 36 18.84 -23.27 29.57
C SER A 36 17.39 -23.44 29.11
N ALA A 37 16.58 -22.42 29.31
CA ALA A 37 15.31 -22.32 28.61
C ALA A 37 15.59 -22.58 27.13
N ALA A 38 15.02 -23.63 26.57
CA ALA A 38 15.05 -23.90 25.15
C ALA A 38 14.49 -22.64 24.47
N GLY A 39 15.38 -21.79 23.96
CA GLY A 39 14.99 -20.58 23.26
C GLY A 39 14.10 -20.99 22.09
N ALA A 40 12.91 -20.43 22.05
CA ALA A 40 12.03 -20.57 20.88
C ALA A 40 12.86 -20.33 19.63
N ALA A 41 12.75 -21.22 18.63
CA ALA A 41 13.48 -21.09 17.39
C ALA A 41 13.29 -19.70 16.82
N ALA A 42 14.38 -18.99 16.52
CA ALA A 42 14.32 -17.61 16.03
C ALA A 42 13.42 -17.55 14.80
N ALA A 43 12.48 -16.61 14.79
CA ALA A 43 11.61 -16.43 13.65
C ALA A 43 12.42 -16.01 12.42
N ARG A 44 11.96 -16.40 11.23
CA ARG A 44 12.59 -15.98 9.97
C ARG A 44 12.88 -14.48 10.00
N GLY A 45 14.08 -14.07 9.63
CA GLY A 45 14.50 -12.66 9.56
C GLY A 45 14.66 -11.95 10.91
N VAL A 46 14.57 -12.67 12.03
CA VAL A 46 14.79 -12.11 13.37
C VAL A 46 16.06 -12.67 13.97
N SER A 47 16.95 -11.81 14.41
CA SER A 47 18.15 -12.16 15.16
C SER A 47 18.14 -11.52 16.55
N GLY A 48 19.17 -11.75 17.35
CA GLY A 48 19.36 -11.09 18.64
C GLY A 48 19.44 -9.54 18.53
N THR A 49 19.89 -9.02 17.38
CA THR A 49 20.24 -7.61 17.18
C THR A 49 19.47 -6.93 16.03
N SER A 50 18.79 -7.68 15.17
CA SER A 50 18.10 -7.12 13.99
C SER A 50 16.81 -7.83 13.63
N ILE A 51 15.96 -7.10 12.89
CA ILE A 51 14.75 -7.58 12.23
C ILE A 51 14.89 -7.20 10.74
N LYS A 52 14.96 -8.20 9.85
CA LYS A 52 15.11 -7.96 8.42
C LYS A 52 13.77 -7.69 7.76
N VAL A 53 13.66 -6.61 7.01
CA VAL A 53 12.45 -6.17 6.31
C VAL A 53 12.80 -5.79 4.87
N GLY A 54 11.95 -6.16 3.93
CA GLY A 54 12.07 -5.72 2.53
C GLY A 54 10.72 -5.21 2.03
N GLY A 55 10.71 -4.59 0.84
CA GLY A 55 9.50 -4.05 0.23
C GLY A 55 9.24 -4.60 -1.17
N ILE A 56 8.04 -4.33 -1.69
CA ILE A 56 7.69 -4.52 -3.11
C ILE A 56 6.98 -3.25 -3.56
N VAL A 57 7.52 -2.59 -4.58
CA VAL A 57 7.01 -1.28 -5.06
C VAL A 57 7.02 -1.26 -6.58
N SER A 58 5.96 -0.73 -7.20
CA SER A 58 5.97 -0.42 -8.63
C SER A 58 6.82 0.83 -8.89
N MET A 59 8.15 0.66 -9.00
CA MET A 59 9.07 1.78 -9.24
C MET A 59 9.09 2.20 -10.71
N THR A 60 8.83 1.26 -11.61
CA THR A 60 8.75 1.47 -13.05
C THR A 60 7.41 1.00 -13.62
N SER A 61 7.01 1.55 -14.76
CA SER A 61 5.83 1.08 -15.51
C SER A 61 5.90 1.51 -16.98
N ALA A 62 5.17 0.82 -17.84
CA ALA A 62 5.04 1.18 -19.24
C ALA A 62 4.28 2.52 -19.45
N SER A 63 3.40 2.90 -18.52
CA SER A 63 2.69 4.19 -18.56
C SER A 63 3.54 5.38 -18.09
N GLY A 64 4.74 5.13 -17.54
CA GLY A 64 5.57 6.15 -16.90
C GLY A 64 5.15 6.50 -15.47
N TYR A 65 4.09 5.89 -14.94
CA TYR A 65 3.71 6.07 -13.53
C TYR A 65 4.71 5.36 -12.62
N SER A 66 5.16 6.03 -11.57
CA SER A 66 6.16 5.51 -10.64
C SER A 66 5.76 5.77 -9.19
N LYS A 67 5.88 4.74 -8.37
CA LYS A 67 5.75 4.81 -6.91
C LYS A 67 7.11 4.68 -6.20
N LYS A 68 8.23 4.91 -6.89
CA LYS A 68 9.60 4.68 -6.37
C LYS A 68 9.86 5.31 -5.00
N ASP A 69 9.30 6.50 -4.77
CA ASP A 69 9.51 7.26 -3.55
C ASP A 69 8.86 6.62 -2.31
N THR A 70 8.03 5.59 -2.49
CA THR A 70 7.53 4.74 -1.39
C THR A 70 8.67 4.06 -0.65
N ASP A 71 9.72 3.63 -1.36
CA ASP A 71 10.92 3.04 -0.76
C ASP A 71 11.65 4.04 0.16
N LEU A 72 11.82 5.28 -0.30
CA LEU A 72 12.44 6.35 0.50
C LEU A 72 11.62 6.64 1.77
N GLY A 73 10.30 6.69 1.66
CA GLY A 73 9.41 6.91 2.81
C GLY A 73 9.57 5.83 3.88
N ALA A 74 9.55 4.56 3.49
CA ALA A 74 9.77 3.44 4.40
C ALA A 74 11.16 3.50 5.04
N LYS A 75 12.21 3.74 4.25
CA LYS A 75 13.58 3.91 4.72
C LYS A 75 13.69 5.02 5.77
N ALA A 76 13.03 6.17 5.56
CA ALA A 76 13.06 7.28 6.49
C ALA A 76 12.50 6.88 7.86
N ARG A 77 11.37 6.18 7.90
CA ARG A 77 10.75 5.71 9.15
C ARG A 77 11.60 4.66 9.86
N TYR A 78 12.24 3.75 9.13
CA TYR A 78 13.13 2.75 9.70
C TYR A 78 14.43 3.37 10.25
N LEU A 79 15.00 4.34 9.57
CA LEU A 79 16.17 5.09 10.07
C LEU A 79 15.85 5.77 11.40
N ARG A 80 14.70 6.43 11.50
CA ARG A 80 14.22 7.02 12.77
C ARG A 80 14.06 5.96 13.84
N ALA A 81 13.39 4.84 13.57
CA ALA A 81 13.23 3.77 14.55
C ALA A 81 14.59 3.27 15.06
N ASN A 82 15.56 3.14 14.17
CA ASN A 82 16.92 2.72 14.52
C ASN A 82 17.67 3.75 15.36
N ALA A 83 17.47 5.04 15.09
CA ALA A 83 18.04 6.14 15.89
C ALA A 83 17.42 6.20 17.30
N GLU A 84 16.14 5.81 17.45
CA GLU A 84 15.41 5.70 18.72
C GLU A 84 15.75 4.43 19.51
N GLY A 85 16.75 3.64 19.11
CA GLY A 85 17.14 2.38 19.78
C GLY A 85 16.53 1.12 19.14
N GLY A 86 15.84 1.24 18.01
CA GLY A 86 15.25 0.13 17.27
C GLY A 86 13.92 -0.34 17.86
N VAL A 87 13.57 -1.59 17.57
CA VAL A 87 12.37 -2.26 18.04
C VAL A 87 12.75 -3.25 19.14
N ASN A 88 12.41 -2.94 20.38
CA ASN A 88 12.73 -3.77 21.54
C ASN A 88 14.23 -4.16 21.60
N GLY A 89 15.13 -3.20 21.28
CA GLY A 89 16.58 -3.37 21.27
C GLY A 89 17.15 -4.02 20.00
N ARG A 90 16.34 -4.25 18.96
CA ARG A 90 16.79 -4.73 17.65
C ARG A 90 16.69 -3.63 16.60
N LYS A 91 17.70 -3.49 15.76
CA LYS A 91 17.64 -2.58 14.62
C LYS A 91 16.80 -3.20 13.50
N ILE A 92 16.10 -2.36 12.75
CA ILE A 92 15.48 -2.76 11.49
C ILE A 92 16.57 -2.79 10.42
N ASP A 93 16.79 -3.98 9.83
CA ASP A 93 17.63 -4.19 8.66
C ASP A 93 16.74 -4.12 7.41
N TYR A 94 16.53 -2.88 6.92
CA TYR A 94 15.74 -2.64 5.72
C TYR A 94 16.60 -2.81 4.48
N ILE A 95 16.33 -3.87 3.71
CA ILE A 95 17.11 -4.24 2.52
C ILE A 95 16.66 -3.55 1.23
N GLY A 96 15.69 -2.61 1.32
CA GLY A 96 15.10 -1.93 0.17
C GLY A 96 13.88 -2.65 -0.40
N ALA A 97 13.28 -2.07 -1.43
CA ALA A 97 12.14 -2.64 -2.11
C ALA A 97 12.52 -3.21 -3.50
N GLU A 98 11.89 -4.33 -3.87
CA GLU A 98 11.94 -4.92 -5.20
C GLU A 98 10.99 -4.16 -6.14
N ASP A 99 11.43 -3.89 -7.37
CA ASP A 99 10.59 -3.30 -8.41
C ASP A 99 9.77 -4.38 -9.14
N ASP A 100 8.47 -4.34 -9.02
CA ASP A 100 7.59 -5.25 -9.76
C ASP A 100 7.21 -4.76 -11.17
N GLY A 101 7.51 -3.51 -11.51
CA GLY A 101 7.21 -2.94 -12.82
C GLY A 101 5.72 -2.96 -13.19
N GLN A 102 4.81 -3.07 -12.21
CA GLN A 102 3.37 -3.31 -12.37
C GLN A 102 3.04 -4.66 -13.07
N ASP A 103 3.97 -5.60 -13.06
CA ASP A 103 3.83 -6.92 -13.67
C ASP A 103 3.44 -7.96 -12.60
N PRO A 104 2.33 -8.72 -12.78
CA PRO A 104 1.88 -9.71 -11.82
C PRO A 104 2.91 -10.83 -11.56
N ALA A 105 3.63 -11.27 -12.58
CA ALA A 105 4.62 -12.34 -12.44
C ALA A 105 5.86 -11.84 -11.67
N LYS A 106 6.31 -10.61 -11.94
CA LYS A 106 7.40 -9.99 -11.18
C LYS A 106 7.02 -9.72 -9.73
N ASN A 107 5.77 -9.31 -9.47
CA ASN A 107 5.27 -9.13 -8.10
C ASN A 107 5.35 -10.43 -7.30
N LEU A 108 4.87 -11.55 -7.86
CA LEU A 108 4.99 -12.86 -7.22
C LEU A 108 6.46 -13.31 -7.07
N ALA A 109 7.30 -13.06 -8.08
CA ALA A 109 8.73 -13.39 -8.01
C ALA A 109 9.44 -12.59 -6.91
N ALA A 110 9.15 -11.30 -6.77
CA ALA A 110 9.67 -10.45 -5.69
C ALA A 110 9.25 -10.96 -4.30
N ALA A 111 7.97 -11.33 -4.13
CA ALA A 111 7.49 -11.93 -2.88
C ALA A 111 8.26 -13.23 -2.53
N ARG A 112 8.46 -14.10 -3.51
CA ARG A 112 9.24 -15.34 -3.32
C ARG A 112 10.71 -15.06 -2.99
N LYS A 113 11.35 -14.11 -3.67
CA LYS A 113 12.73 -13.72 -3.41
C LYS A 113 12.89 -13.23 -1.97
N LEU A 114 12.08 -12.29 -1.53
CA LEU A 114 12.15 -11.73 -0.18
C LEU A 114 11.98 -12.82 0.91
N VAL A 115 11.07 -13.76 0.70
CA VAL A 115 10.79 -14.82 1.70
C VAL A 115 11.78 -15.95 1.63
N GLN A 116 12.10 -16.47 0.44
CA GLN A 116 12.86 -17.70 0.26
C GLN A 116 14.37 -17.47 0.19
N GLN A 117 14.82 -16.36 -0.38
CA GLN A 117 16.23 -16.04 -0.54
C GLN A 117 16.69 -15.06 0.55
N ASP A 118 16.06 -13.91 0.67
CA ASP A 118 16.47 -12.86 1.59
C ASP A 118 16.04 -13.13 3.04
N LYS A 119 15.06 -14.06 3.24
CA LYS A 119 14.58 -14.47 4.57
C LYS A 119 14.04 -13.31 5.40
N VAL A 120 13.30 -12.39 4.82
CA VAL A 120 12.72 -11.27 5.57
C VAL A 120 11.67 -11.73 6.58
N PHE A 121 11.56 -11.02 7.68
CA PHE A 121 10.47 -11.19 8.65
C PHE A 121 9.16 -10.60 8.12
N ALA A 122 9.22 -9.43 7.52
CA ALA A 122 8.06 -8.70 7.00
C ALA A 122 8.33 -8.12 5.61
N VAL A 123 7.26 -7.91 4.84
CA VAL A 123 7.25 -7.11 3.62
C VAL A 123 6.59 -5.76 3.92
N SER A 124 7.38 -4.70 3.92
CA SER A 124 6.95 -3.33 4.18
C SER A 124 7.97 -2.33 3.61
N PRO A 125 7.57 -1.50 2.62
CA PRO A 125 6.21 -1.31 2.10
C PRO A 125 5.82 -2.31 1.01
N MET A 126 4.49 -2.54 0.88
CA MET A 126 3.88 -3.14 -0.29
C MET A 126 3.05 -2.07 -1.01
N SER A 127 3.51 -1.57 -2.16
CA SER A 127 2.87 -0.51 -2.92
C SER A 127 2.92 -0.77 -4.43
N SER A 128 1.96 -1.56 -4.89
CA SER A 128 1.78 -1.94 -6.29
C SER A 128 0.33 -1.78 -6.73
N VAL A 129 0.11 -1.67 -8.03
CA VAL A 129 -1.23 -1.73 -8.65
C VAL A 129 -1.70 -3.17 -8.85
N THR A 130 -0.79 -4.14 -8.71
CA THR A 130 -1.06 -5.57 -8.69
C THR A 130 -0.49 -6.18 -7.42
N PHE A 131 -1.18 -7.17 -6.84
CA PHE A 131 -0.70 -7.86 -5.64
C PHE A 131 -0.81 -9.38 -5.79
N SER A 132 -0.22 -9.90 -6.86
CA SER A 132 -0.24 -11.33 -7.19
C SER A 132 0.55 -12.20 -6.21
N GLY A 133 1.45 -11.61 -5.42
CA GLY A 133 2.17 -12.29 -4.34
C GLY A 133 1.38 -12.48 -3.04
N ALA A 134 0.16 -11.93 -2.94
CA ALA A 134 -0.61 -11.89 -1.69
C ALA A 134 -0.86 -13.28 -1.09
N ASP A 135 -1.41 -14.22 -1.88
CA ASP A 135 -1.71 -15.57 -1.40
C ASP A 135 -0.46 -16.30 -0.92
N PHE A 136 0.67 -16.11 -1.63
CA PHE A 136 1.95 -16.69 -1.22
C PHE A 136 2.42 -16.10 0.12
N LEU A 137 2.37 -14.78 0.30
CA LEU A 137 2.77 -14.11 1.55
C LEU A 137 1.88 -14.53 2.71
N GLU A 138 0.56 -14.62 2.50
CA GLU A 138 -0.39 -15.10 3.50
C GLU A 138 -0.13 -16.55 3.90
N GLN A 139 0.07 -17.48 2.93
CA GLN A 139 0.41 -18.88 3.19
C GLN A 139 1.74 -19.02 3.96
N GLN A 140 2.72 -18.17 3.67
CA GLN A 140 4.00 -18.11 4.38
C GLN A 140 3.94 -17.33 5.70
N LYS A 141 2.75 -16.84 6.08
CA LYS A 141 2.50 -16.04 7.29
C LYS A 141 3.46 -14.85 7.41
N VAL A 142 3.65 -14.10 6.31
CA VAL A 142 4.56 -12.95 6.26
C VAL A 142 3.79 -11.69 6.61
N PRO A 143 4.08 -11.00 7.72
CA PRO A 143 3.50 -9.71 7.98
C PRO A 143 3.78 -8.75 6.83
N THR A 144 2.72 -8.27 6.18
CA THR A 144 2.83 -7.44 4.97
C THR A 144 2.06 -6.14 5.15
N PHE A 145 2.70 -5.01 4.87
CA PHE A 145 2.15 -3.68 5.11
C PHE A 145 2.17 -2.81 3.88
N GLY A 146 1.06 -2.17 3.59
CA GLY A 146 0.97 -1.31 2.41
C GLY A 146 -0.26 -0.42 2.39
N TRP A 147 -0.49 0.17 1.22
CA TRP A 147 -1.68 0.96 0.96
C TRP A 147 -2.84 0.04 0.53
N GLY A 148 -3.92 0.02 1.30
CA GLY A 148 -5.05 -0.91 1.17
C GLY A 148 -5.90 -0.76 -0.09
N THR A 149 -5.30 -0.48 -1.24
CA THR A 149 -5.99 -0.18 -2.51
C THR A 149 -6.36 -1.39 -3.35
N THR A 150 -6.03 -2.60 -2.91
CA THR A 150 -6.40 -3.84 -3.58
C THR A 150 -7.16 -4.78 -2.65
N PRO A 151 -8.00 -5.70 -3.17
CA PRO A 151 -8.75 -6.66 -2.35
C PRO A 151 -7.86 -7.54 -1.47
N ALA A 152 -6.61 -7.72 -1.85
CA ALA A 152 -5.64 -8.51 -1.09
C ALA A 152 -5.36 -7.97 0.33
N PHE A 153 -5.67 -6.69 0.59
CA PHE A 153 -5.61 -6.11 1.94
C PHE A 153 -6.88 -6.35 2.77
N CYS A 154 -7.90 -7.00 2.20
CA CYS A 154 -9.22 -7.13 2.78
C CYS A 154 -9.52 -8.60 3.11
N GLY A 155 -9.20 -9.03 4.33
CA GLY A 155 -9.53 -10.38 4.81
C GLY A 155 -8.36 -11.25 5.24
N PRO A 156 -7.17 -11.27 4.58
CA PRO A 156 -6.02 -12.02 5.05
C PRO A 156 -5.58 -11.60 6.46
N LYS A 157 -5.01 -12.56 7.21
CA LYS A 157 -4.62 -12.32 8.61
C LYS A 157 -3.27 -11.63 8.77
N HIS A 158 -2.41 -11.74 7.76
CA HIS A 158 -1.03 -11.25 7.82
C HIS A 158 -0.77 -10.06 6.88
N ILE A 159 -1.81 -9.55 6.21
CA ILE A 159 -1.70 -8.43 5.27
C ILE A 159 -2.51 -7.25 5.80
N TYR A 160 -1.84 -6.10 5.98
CA TYR A 160 -2.37 -4.93 6.66
C TYR A 160 -2.27 -3.68 5.81
N GLY A 161 -3.40 -3.04 5.52
CA GLY A 161 -3.41 -1.68 4.98
C GLY A 161 -3.16 -0.67 6.10
N PHE A 162 -2.22 0.27 5.95
CA PHE A 162 -2.00 1.30 6.97
C PHE A 162 -3.23 2.21 7.15
N ASN A 163 -4.11 2.25 6.17
CA ASN A 163 -5.40 2.94 6.14
C ASN A 163 -6.59 1.96 6.07
N GLY A 164 -6.37 0.70 6.45
CA GLY A 164 -7.35 -0.36 6.41
C GLY A 164 -7.57 -0.96 5.02
N CYS A 165 -8.77 -1.50 4.79
CA CYS A 165 -9.22 -2.07 3.53
C CYS A 165 -10.02 -1.01 2.77
N LEU A 166 -9.47 -0.42 1.72
CA LEU A 166 -10.14 0.62 0.92
C LEU A 166 -11.10 0.07 -0.13
N VAL A 167 -10.99 -1.22 -0.43
CA VAL A 167 -11.81 -1.93 -1.41
C VAL A 167 -12.49 -3.12 -0.75
N PRO A 168 -13.44 -2.86 0.18
CA PRO A 168 -14.02 -3.89 1.00
C PRO A 168 -14.78 -4.93 0.18
N THR A 169 -14.84 -6.13 0.73
CA THR A 169 -15.80 -7.16 0.29
C THR A 169 -17.18 -6.92 0.93
N PRO A 170 -18.25 -7.52 0.42
CA PRO A 170 -19.57 -7.43 1.05
C PRO A 170 -19.52 -7.73 2.56
N GLY A 171 -20.14 -6.87 3.36
CA GLY A 171 -20.07 -6.92 4.83
C GLY A 171 -18.93 -6.10 5.47
N GLY A 172 -18.08 -5.50 4.68
CA GLY A 172 -17.14 -4.47 5.12
C GLY A 172 -17.73 -3.06 5.08
N THR A 173 -16.89 -2.04 5.26
CA THR A 173 -17.31 -0.63 5.27
C THR A 173 -16.59 0.21 4.22
N LEU A 174 -17.27 1.24 3.73
CA LEU A 174 -16.75 2.24 2.80
C LEU A 174 -16.35 3.53 3.51
N ASN A 175 -15.20 4.05 3.13
CA ASN A 175 -14.77 5.40 3.49
C ASN A 175 -15.63 6.45 2.75
N GLN A 176 -16.09 7.47 3.48
CA GLN A 176 -16.94 8.54 2.96
C GLN A 176 -16.20 9.86 2.70
N THR A 177 -14.89 9.92 2.89
CA THR A 177 -14.12 11.16 2.73
C THR A 177 -14.31 11.80 1.35
N TRP A 178 -14.22 11.02 0.28
CA TRP A 178 -14.33 11.58 -1.08
C TRP A 178 -15.75 12.05 -1.41
N PRO A 179 -16.80 11.22 -1.24
CA PRO A 179 -18.16 11.65 -1.49
C PRO A 179 -18.59 12.87 -0.66
N GLU A 180 -18.31 12.83 0.64
CA GLU A 180 -18.64 13.91 1.55
C GLU A 180 -17.83 15.19 1.26
N GLY A 181 -16.54 15.04 0.97
CA GLY A 181 -15.67 16.16 0.62
C GLY A 181 -16.10 16.85 -0.67
N ILE A 182 -16.36 16.08 -1.74
CA ILE A 182 -16.88 16.64 -3.00
C ILE A 182 -18.27 17.26 -2.78
N GLY A 183 -19.12 16.65 -1.96
CA GLY A 183 -20.40 17.23 -1.58
C GLY A 183 -20.26 18.60 -0.92
N GLN A 184 -19.32 18.76 0.02
CA GLN A 184 -19.03 20.05 0.66
C GLN A 184 -18.59 21.10 -0.34
N VAL A 185 -17.68 20.75 -1.26
CA VAL A 185 -17.18 21.67 -2.30
C VAL A 185 -18.31 22.12 -3.24
N LEU A 186 -19.26 21.23 -3.57
CA LEU A 186 -20.38 21.53 -4.46
C LEU A 186 -21.60 22.18 -3.76
N GLY A 187 -21.52 22.44 -2.45
CA GLY A 187 -22.62 23.01 -1.67
C GLY A 187 -23.74 22.01 -1.36
N GLY A 188 -23.47 20.73 -1.43
CA GLY A 188 -24.37 19.61 -1.16
C GLY A 188 -24.35 18.56 -2.27
N ALA A 189 -24.61 17.30 -1.91
CA ALA A 189 -24.63 16.18 -2.86
C ALA A 189 -25.99 16.01 -3.57
N LYS A 190 -27.07 16.40 -2.89
CA LYS A 190 -28.44 16.20 -3.41
C LYS A 190 -28.68 16.99 -4.71
N GLY A 191 -29.12 16.27 -5.73
CA GLY A 191 -29.37 16.84 -7.06
C GLY A 191 -28.12 17.05 -7.91
N LYS A 192 -26.95 16.66 -7.39
CA LYS A 192 -25.68 16.67 -8.12
C LYS A 192 -25.38 15.29 -8.74
N SER A 193 -24.66 15.31 -9.83
CA SER A 193 -24.26 14.12 -10.57
C SER A 193 -22.74 13.94 -10.60
N VAL A 194 -22.30 12.68 -10.59
CA VAL A 194 -20.88 12.34 -10.65
C VAL A 194 -20.61 11.26 -11.70
N ALA A 195 -19.54 11.43 -12.45
CA ALA A 195 -18.96 10.39 -13.29
C ALA A 195 -17.74 9.78 -12.58
N VAL A 196 -17.69 8.46 -12.49
CA VAL A 196 -16.55 7.70 -11.92
C VAL A 196 -15.88 6.94 -13.06
N ILE A 197 -14.61 7.24 -13.34
CA ILE A 197 -13.82 6.58 -14.37
C ILE A 197 -12.53 6.01 -13.77
N ALA A 198 -12.09 4.85 -14.25
CA ALA A 198 -10.88 4.22 -13.75
C ALA A 198 -10.08 3.51 -14.84
N ASN A 199 -8.82 3.16 -14.50
CA ASN A 199 -8.03 2.22 -15.31
C ASN A 199 -8.67 0.82 -15.29
N ASP A 200 -8.57 0.10 -16.42
CA ASP A 200 -8.93 -1.33 -16.51
C ASP A 200 -7.85 -2.16 -15.79
N SER A 201 -8.01 -2.22 -14.49
CA SER A 201 -7.19 -2.98 -13.55
C SER A 201 -8.09 -3.45 -12.40
N ASP A 202 -7.63 -4.41 -11.61
CA ASP A 202 -8.39 -4.87 -10.45
C ASP A 202 -8.67 -3.72 -9.48
N ALA A 203 -7.64 -2.91 -9.16
CA ALA A 203 -7.81 -1.74 -8.32
C ALA A 203 -8.81 -0.72 -8.91
N GLY A 204 -8.78 -0.50 -10.23
CA GLY A 204 -9.71 0.40 -10.93
C GLY A 204 -11.14 -0.11 -10.91
N LYS A 205 -11.39 -1.39 -11.20
CA LYS A 205 -12.72 -2.02 -11.15
C LYS A 205 -13.33 -1.95 -9.76
N PHE A 206 -12.54 -2.27 -8.74
CA PHE A 206 -12.97 -2.13 -7.35
C PHE A 206 -13.21 -0.66 -6.96
N GLY A 207 -12.33 0.24 -7.38
CA GLY A 207 -12.49 1.67 -7.15
C GLY A 207 -13.79 2.21 -7.73
N VAL A 208 -14.12 1.88 -8.99
CA VAL A 208 -15.40 2.27 -9.60
C VAL A 208 -16.57 1.78 -8.76
N ARG A 209 -16.60 0.50 -8.39
CA ARG A 209 -17.70 -0.08 -7.60
C ARG A 209 -17.83 0.59 -6.23
N THR A 210 -16.73 0.74 -5.52
CA THR A 210 -16.65 1.30 -4.17
C THR A 210 -17.07 2.76 -4.13
N PHE A 211 -16.46 3.57 -4.98
CA PHE A 211 -16.75 5.00 -5.01
C PHE A 211 -18.13 5.31 -5.58
N SER A 212 -18.61 4.54 -6.58
CA SER A 212 -19.98 4.70 -7.07
C SER A 212 -21.01 4.46 -5.96
N GLN A 213 -20.83 3.42 -5.15
CA GLN A 213 -21.70 3.19 -4.00
C GLN A 213 -21.56 4.32 -2.96
N GLY A 214 -20.34 4.76 -2.66
CA GLY A 214 -20.09 5.86 -1.73
C GLY A 214 -20.78 7.15 -2.16
N PHE A 215 -20.61 7.56 -3.42
CA PHE A 215 -21.25 8.76 -3.97
C PHE A 215 -22.78 8.63 -3.99
N ALA A 216 -23.33 7.48 -4.39
CA ALA A 216 -24.78 7.24 -4.35
C ALA A 216 -25.33 7.34 -2.92
N SER A 217 -24.61 6.81 -1.93
CA SER A 217 -25.00 6.86 -0.51
C SER A 217 -24.96 8.28 0.06
N ALA A 218 -24.04 9.13 -0.42
CA ALA A 218 -23.99 10.55 -0.07
C ALA A 218 -25.06 11.40 -0.76
N GLY A 219 -25.83 10.84 -1.70
CA GLY A 219 -26.95 11.50 -2.37
C GLY A 219 -26.67 12.01 -3.78
N PHE A 220 -25.51 11.65 -4.36
CA PHE A 220 -25.22 11.95 -5.77
C PHE A 220 -25.96 11.00 -6.71
N THR A 221 -26.28 11.50 -7.92
CA THR A 221 -26.60 10.63 -9.06
C THR A 221 -25.30 10.19 -9.73
N VAL A 222 -24.98 8.88 -9.68
CA VAL A 222 -23.84 8.34 -10.42
C VAL A 222 -24.25 8.15 -11.89
N SER A 223 -23.84 9.09 -12.75
CA SER A 223 -24.24 9.12 -14.15
C SER A 223 -23.34 8.30 -15.08
N TYR A 224 -22.12 8.00 -14.62
CA TYR A 224 -21.11 7.19 -15.34
C TYR A 224 -20.27 6.39 -14.34
N ALA A 225 -20.03 5.12 -14.63
CA ALA A 225 -19.24 4.25 -13.76
C ALA A 225 -18.51 3.17 -14.60
N LYS A 226 -17.30 3.47 -15.09
CA LYS A 226 -16.55 2.54 -15.95
C LYS A 226 -15.07 2.48 -15.60
N ALA A 227 -14.52 1.27 -15.49
CA ALA A 227 -13.10 0.98 -15.47
C ALA A 227 -12.68 0.51 -16.88
N SER A 228 -12.41 1.42 -17.79
CA SER A 228 -12.23 1.13 -19.20
C SER A 228 -10.98 1.77 -19.82
N VAL A 229 -10.24 2.58 -19.07
CA VAL A 229 -9.02 3.21 -19.57
C VAL A 229 -7.84 2.24 -19.41
N PRO A 230 -7.00 2.00 -20.42
CA PRO A 230 -5.86 1.10 -20.30
C PRO A 230 -4.98 1.43 -19.08
N GLY A 231 -4.66 0.41 -18.26
CA GLY A 231 -3.81 0.59 -17.06
C GLY A 231 -2.31 0.66 -17.38
N THR A 232 -1.91 0.12 -18.55
CA THR A 232 -0.50 0.01 -18.94
C THR A 232 -0.08 1.03 -19.99
N ALA A 233 -1.01 1.85 -20.48
CA ALA A 233 -0.76 2.86 -21.51
C ALA A 233 -1.62 4.09 -21.29
N VAL A 234 -1.17 5.23 -21.83
CA VAL A 234 -1.98 6.45 -21.90
C VAL A 234 -2.64 6.51 -23.28
N PRO A 235 -3.97 6.63 -23.37
CA PRO A 235 -4.64 6.82 -24.64
C PRO A 235 -4.09 8.04 -25.41
N SER A 236 -3.81 7.87 -26.69
CA SER A 236 -3.45 9.00 -27.58
C SER A 236 -4.67 9.84 -27.95
N ASP A 237 -5.88 9.25 -27.95
CA ASP A 237 -7.15 9.91 -28.20
C ASP A 237 -8.13 9.66 -27.04
N TRP A 238 -8.61 10.75 -26.46
CA TRP A 238 -9.56 10.77 -25.34
C TRP A 238 -11.00 11.08 -25.78
N SER A 239 -11.25 11.31 -27.07
CA SER A 239 -12.52 11.83 -27.59
C SER A 239 -13.72 10.95 -27.23
N ALA A 240 -13.58 9.62 -27.28
CA ALA A 240 -14.65 8.69 -26.93
C ALA A 240 -15.01 8.77 -25.43
N TYR A 241 -14.00 8.79 -24.56
CA TYR A 241 -14.22 8.91 -23.12
C TYR A 241 -14.87 10.25 -22.75
N VAL A 242 -14.37 11.35 -23.32
CA VAL A 242 -14.91 12.70 -23.10
C VAL A 242 -16.35 12.77 -23.57
N LYS A 243 -16.67 12.29 -24.77
CA LYS A 243 -18.05 12.26 -25.28
C LYS A 243 -18.98 11.49 -24.36
N ASP A 244 -18.59 10.29 -23.95
CA ASP A 244 -19.38 9.43 -23.05
C ASP A 244 -19.64 10.12 -21.72
N ILE A 245 -18.61 10.72 -21.10
CA ILE A 245 -18.73 11.45 -19.83
C ILE A 245 -19.62 12.66 -19.96
N LEU A 246 -19.38 13.53 -20.97
CA LEU A 246 -20.11 14.79 -21.12
C LEU A 246 -21.59 14.62 -21.48
N SER A 247 -22.00 13.44 -21.94
CA SER A 247 -23.41 13.11 -22.22
C SER A 247 -24.04 12.18 -21.18
N SER A 248 -23.32 11.79 -20.13
CA SER A 248 -23.73 10.74 -19.22
C SER A 248 -24.92 11.08 -18.31
N ASN A 249 -25.15 12.36 -18.03
CA ASN A 249 -26.23 12.82 -17.17
C ASN A 249 -27.45 13.26 -17.99
N GLY A 250 -28.15 12.28 -18.62
CA GLY A 250 -29.33 12.57 -19.45
C GLY A 250 -29.03 13.49 -20.63
N GLY A 251 -27.88 13.31 -21.27
CA GLY A 251 -27.41 14.15 -22.39
C GLY A 251 -26.65 15.41 -21.96
N LYS A 252 -26.43 15.59 -20.66
CA LYS A 252 -25.67 16.72 -20.09
C LYS A 252 -24.40 16.22 -19.41
N ALA A 253 -23.45 17.14 -19.20
CA ALA A 253 -22.26 16.86 -18.43
C ALA A 253 -22.58 16.66 -16.93
N PRO A 254 -21.86 15.78 -16.21
CA PRO A 254 -22.00 15.64 -14.76
C PRO A 254 -21.45 16.88 -14.02
N ASP A 255 -21.87 17.07 -12.76
CA ASP A 255 -21.35 18.15 -11.91
C ASP A 255 -19.90 17.88 -11.48
N ALA A 256 -19.52 16.60 -11.34
CA ALA A 256 -18.16 16.21 -11.01
C ALA A 256 -17.70 14.99 -11.85
N VAL A 257 -16.40 14.96 -12.16
CA VAL A 257 -15.71 13.78 -12.70
C VAL A 257 -14.64 13.36 -11.70
N VAL A 258 -14.76 12.15 -11.17
CA VAL A 258 -13.76 11.55 -10.28
C VAL A 258 -13.04 10.43 -11.01
N SER A 259 -11.72 10.50 -10.99
CA SER A 259 -10.85 9.60 -11.73
C SER A 259 -10.06 8.70 -10.78
N VAL A 260 -10.23 7.39 -10.90
CA VAL A 260 -9.46 6.38 -10.15
C VAL A 260 -8.39 5.81 -11.07
N MET A 261 -7.50 6.68 -11.55
CA MET A 261 -6.47 6.34 -12.53
C MET A 261 -5.07 6.71 -12.04
N GLN A 262 -4.08 6.24 -12.80
CA GLN A 262 -2.69 6.67 -12.63
C GLN A 262 -2.52 8.10 -13.16
N THR A 263 -1.59 8.85 -12.56
CA THR A 263 -1.27 10.24 -12.91
C THR A 263 -1.19 10.54 -14.41
N PRO A 264 -0.48 9.78 -15.26
CA PRO A 264 -0.43 10.09 -16.69
C PRO A 264 -1.80 10.04 -17.38
N ASN A 265 -2.68 9.14 -16.95
CA ASN A 265 -4.04 9.01 -17.47
C ASN A 265 -4.95 10.14 -16.97
N ASN A 266 -4.81 10.55 -15.69
CA ASN A 266 -5.51 11.71 -15.15
C ASN A 266 -5.17 12.99 -15.92
N ILE A 267 -3.88 13.26 -16.13
CA ILE A 267 -3.41 14.41 -16.91
C ILE A 267 -4.02 14.41 -18.33
N GLY A 268 -4.03 13.25 -18.99
CA GLY A 268 -4.61 13.09 -20.33
C GLY A 268 -6.11 13.39 -20.36
N LEU A 269 -6.87 12.75 -19.47
CA LEU A 269 -8.31 12.93 -19.36
C LEU A 269 -8.69 14.38 -18.99
N PHE A 270 -8.06 14.93 -17.95
CA PHE A 270 -8.40 16.29 -17.48
C PHE A 270 -8.05 17.36 -18.52
N THR A 271 -6.93 17.18 -19.23
CA THR A 271 -6.60 18.03 -20.39
C THR A 271 -7.70 17.96 -21.45
N ALA A 272 -8.16 16.76 -21.80
CA ALA A 272 -9.17 16.57 -22.83
C ALA A 272 -10.55 17.11 -22.42
N LEU A 273 -10.97 16.90 -21.18
CA LEU A 273 -12.22 17.47 -20.63
C LEU A 273 -12.19 19.00 -20.63
N LYS A 274 -11.11 19.62 -20.17
CA LYS A 274 -10.94 21.09 -20.19
C LYS A 274 -10.97 21.66 -21.61
N ARG A 275 -10.29 20.99 -22.57
CA ARG A 275 -10.34 21.38 -23.99
C ARG A 275 -11.73 21.26 -24.59
N ALA A 276 -12.54 20.30 -24.13
CA ALA A 276 -13.93 20.15 -24.53
C ALA A 276 -14.88 21.15 -23.81
N GLY A 277 -14.36 22.07 -22.99
CA GLY A 277 -15.12 23.10 -22.31
C GLY A 277 -15.80 22.64 -21.02
N TYR A 278 -15.41 21.50 -20.43
CA TYR A 278 -15.97 21.05 -19.16
C TYR A 278 -15.62 22.02 -18.02
N GLN A 279 -16.64 22.45 -17.28
CA GLN A 279 -16.55 23.41 -16.19
C GLN A 279 -16.87 22.81 -14.81
N GLY A 280 -17.23 21.52 -14.78
CA GLY A 280 -17.52 20.83 -13.53
C GLY A 280 -16.25 20.52 -12.73
N LEU A 281 -16.44 19.97 -11.53
CA LEU A 281 -15.36 19.60 -10.64
C LEU A 281 -14.59 18.38 -11.18
N LEU A 282 -13.25 18.44 -11.14
CA LEU A 282 -12.34 17.34 -11.44
C LEU A 282 -11.66 16.88 -10.16
N SER A 283 -11.56 15.56 -9.95
CA SER A 283 -10.88 15.02 -8.76
C SER A 283 -10.25 13.67 -9.02
N ASP A 284 -9.13 13.38 -8.33
CA ASP A 284 -8.43 12.10 -8.34
C ASP A 284 -7.76 11.82 -6.98
N PRO A 285 -7.21 10.60 -6.74
CA PRO A 285 -6.53 10.26 -5.50
C PRO A 285 -5.01 10.10 -5.66
N THR A 286 -4.39 10.52 -6.78
CA THR A 286 -3.00 10.17 -7.11
C THR A 286 -2.08 11.34 -7.41
N ASP A 287 -2.63 12.52 -7.68
CA ASP A 287 -1.87 13.64 -8.24
C ASP A 287 -1.38 14.67 -7.19
N TYR A 288 -1.22 14.23 -5.92
CA TYR A 288 -0.63 15.04 -4.87
C TYR A 288 0.89 14.90 -4.85
N ASP A 289 1.53 15.55 -5.80
CA ASP A 289 2.98 15.57 -5.98
C ASP A 289 3.44 16.91 -6.57
N PRO A 290 4.07 17.80 -5.77
CA PRO A 290 4.64 19.05 -6.27
C PRO A 290 5.65 18.87 -7.40
N GLY A 291 6.30 17.72 -7.52
CA GLY A 291 7.21 17.41 -8.62
C GLY A 291 6.54 17.38 -9.99
N LEU A 292 5.22 17.09 -10.05
CA LEU A 292 4.42 17.14 -11.27
C LEU A 292 4.30 18.56 -11.83
N LEU A 293 4.41 19.56 -10.97
CA LEU A 293 4.19 20.98 -11.30
C LEU A 293 5.40 21.64 -11.98
N ALA A 294 6.51 20.91 -12.12
CA ALA A 294 7.68 21.37 -12.85
C ALA A 294 7.44 21.54 -14.37
N LYS A 295 6.37 20.90 -14.90
CA LYS A 295 5.98 20.98 -16.31
C LYS A 295 4.72 21.83 -16.46
N ASP A 296 4.78 22.93 -17.23
CA ASP A 296 3.65 23.83 -17.42
C ASP A 296 2.39 23.12 -17.95
N ALA A 297 2.52 22.20 -18.89
CA ALA A 297 1.39 21.44 -19.42
C ALA A 297 0.70 20.60 -18.34
N THR A 298 1.46 19.97 -17.45
CA THR A 298 0.92 19.21 -16.32
C THR A 298 0.26 20.13 -15.30
N LYS A 299 0.92 21.26 -14.97
CA LYS A 299 0.38 22.28 -14.09
C LYS A 299 -0.98 22.79 -14.59
N GLN A 300 -1.10 23.11 -15.90
CA GLN A 300 -2.37 23.53 -16.51
C GLN A 300 -3.43 22.41 -16.50
N ALA A 301 -3.03 21.16 -16.73
CA ALA A 301 -3.96 20.03 -16.70
C ALA A 301 -4.56 19.83 -15.31
N LEU A 302 -3.75 19.99 -14.25
CA LEU A 302 -4.13 19.75 -12.87
C LEU A 302 -4.65 21.00 -12.14
N ASP A 303 -4.50 22.21 -12.69
CA ASP A 303 -5.02 23.43 -12.05
C ASP A 303 -6.52 23.33 -11.82
N GLY A 304 -6.97 23.63 -10.60
CA GLY A 304 -8.37 23.49 -10.17
C GLY A 304 -8.80 22.06 -9.80
N VAL A 305 -7.93 21.04 -10.01
CA VAL A 305 -8.24 19.65 -9.66
C VAL A 305 -8.16 19.44 -8.15
N TYR A 306 -9.11 18.69 -7.61
CA TYR A 306 -9.14 18.28 -6.21
C TYR A 306 -8.50 16.90 -6.06
N VAL A 307 -7.62 16.75 -5.08
CA VAL A 307 -6.99 15.46 -4.79
C VAL A 307 -7.49 14.93 -3.46
N LEU A 308 -8.00 13.68 -3.47
CA LEU A 308 -8.36 12.95 -2.27
C LEU A 308 -7.10 12.52 -1.54
N LEU A 309 -6.98 12.89 -0.28
CA LEU A 309 -5.95 12.39 0.62
C LEU A 309 -6.59 11.49 1.68
N GLN A 310 -5.96 10.37 1.97
CA GLN A 310 -6.32 9.45 3.04
C GLN A 310 -5.36 9.60 4.23
N PHE A 311 -4.78 10.78 4.36
CA PHE A 311 -3.80 11.16 5.36
C PHE A 311 -3.79 12.69 5.52
N GLU A 312 -3.15 13.15 6.58
CA GLU A 312 -2.96 14.56 6.89
C GLU A 312 -2.19 15.27 5.74
N PRO A 313 -2.69 16.39 5.20
CA PRO A 313 -2.00 17.13 4.13
C PRO A 313 -0.60 17.58 4.54
N PHE A 314 0.32 17.70 3.57
CA PHE A 314 1.67 18.22 3.84
C PHE A 314 1.65 19.66 4.36
N GLU A 315 0.61 20.42 4.06
CA GLU A 315 0.38 21.79 4.52
C GLU A 315 -0.06 21.86 5.99
N SER A 316 -0.38 20.71 6.60
CA SER A 316 -0.82 20.67 8.00
C SER A 316 0.31 21.11 8.95
N PRO A 317 -0.03 21.87 10.01
CA PRO A 317 0.90 22.24 11.07
C PRO A 317 1.11 21.13 12.12
N ASP A 318 0.54 19.93 11.92
CA ASP A 318 0.64 18.82 12.86
C ASP A 318 2.10 18.42 13.13
N ALA A 319 2.43 18.16 14.39
CA ALA A 319 3.78 17.81 14.83
C ALA A 319 4.27 16.49 14.20
N LYS A 320 3.38 15.54 13.91
CA LYS A 320 3.74 14.28 13.24
C LYS A 320 4.05 14.51 11.77
N MET A 321 3.37 15.47 11.12
CA MET A 321 3.71 15.90 9.77
C MET A 321 5.09 16.61 9.74
N ALA A 322 5.38 17.43 10.72
CA ALA A 322 6.71 18.04 10.86
C ALA A 322 7.81 16.97 11.07
N GLN A 323 7.51 15.93 11.87
CA GLN A 323 8.42 14.81 12.08
C GLN A 323 8.64 14.00 10.78
N PHE A 324 7.57 13.69 10.04
CA PHE A 324 7.68 13.02 8.73
C PHE A 324 8.60 13.78 7.78
N LYS A 325 8.42 15.11 7.67
CA LYS A 325 9.27 15.98 6.83
C LYS A 325 10.74 15.92 7.25
N ALA A 326 11.00 15.98 8.55
CA ALA A 326 12.36 15.88 9.10
C ALA A 326 13.01 14.51 8.80
N ASP A 327 12.23 13.42 8.92
CA ASP A 327 12.70 12.06 8.65
C ASP A 327 13.02 11.87 7.16
N ILE A 328 12.17 12.39 6.24
CA ILE A 328 12.45 12.38 4.79
C ILE A 328 13.72 13.17 4.47
N LYS A 329 13.87 14.36 5.04
CA LYS A 329 15.09 15.17 4.86
C LYS A 329 16.34 14.42 5.32
N ALA A 330 16.30 13.78 6.49
CA ALA A 330 17.40 12.96 7.00
C ALA A 330 17.71 11.78 6.09
N ALA A 331 16.70 11.05 5.60
CA ALA A 331 16.87 9.92 4.68
C ALA A 331 17.40 10.34 3.30
N SER A 332 17.17 11.60 2.90
CA SER A 332 17.67 12.21 1.66
C SER A 332 19.08 12.82 1.80
N GLY A 333 19.81 12.51 2.87
CA GLY A 333 21.14 13.05 3.13
C GLY A 333 21.14 14.54 3.49
N GLY A 334 20.08 15.01 4.17
CA GLY A 334 19.91 16.40 4.60
C GLY A 334 19.36 17.35 3.52
N LYS A 335 19.03 16.82 2.33
CA LYS A 335 18.50 17.62 1.22
C LYS A 335 17.00 17.85 1.39
N ASP A 336 16.55 19.06 1.10
CA ASP A 336 15.14 19.35 0.91
C ASP A 336 14.72 18.87 -0.48
N ILE A 337 13.77 17.95 -0.53
CA ILE A 337 13.21 17.41 -1.77
C ILE A 337 11.70 17.62 -1.78
N PRO A 338 11.08 17.77 -2.96
CA PRO A 338 9.62 17.83 -3.06
C PRO A 338 8.99 16.58 -2.44
N LEU A 339 8.06 16.78 -1.52
CA LEU A 339 7.32 15.69 -0.91
C LEU A 339 6.21 15.22 -1.85
N ASN A 340 5.95 13.92 -1.86
CA ASN A 340 4.81 13.36 -2.56
C ASN A 340 4.12 12.27 -1.74
N MET A 341 2.91 11.93 -2.14
CA MET A 341 2.09 10.96 -1.41
C MET A 341 2.73 9.58 -1.29
N HIS A 342 3.58 9.19 -2.25
CA HIS A 342 4.22 7.87 -2.22
C HIS A 342 5.24 7.77 -1.09
N MET A 343 5.97 8.85 -0.78
CA MET A 343 6.83 8.90 0.40
C MET A 343 6.03 8.66 1.67
N LEU A 344 4.86 9.30 1.79
CA LEU A 344 4.02 9.16 2.98
C LEU A 344 3.43 7.74 3.06
N THR A 345 2.99 7.15 1.96
CA THR A 345 2.46 5.78 1.98
C THR A 345 3.50 4.75 2.40
N GLY A 346 4.75 4.92 1.99
CA GLY A 346 5.87 4.09 2.45
C GLY A 346 6.16 4.27 3.93
N TYR A 347 6.21 5.53 4.36
CA TYR A 347 6.43 5.90 5.75
C TYR A 347 5.37 5.31 6.68
N MET A 348 4.07 5.44 6.34
CA MET A 348 2.96 4.91 7.14
C MET A 348 2.92 3.38 7.16
N SER A 349 3.31 2.72 6.06
CA SER A 349 3.48 1.26 6.03
C SER A 349 4.55 0.80 7.03
N ALA A 350 5.69 1.48 7.04
CA ALA A 350 6.77 1.21 7.97
C ALA A 350 6.41 1.58 9.41
N ASP A 351 5.68 2.67 9.61
CA ASP A 351 5.22 3.12 10.93
C ASP A 351 4.29 2.11 11.59
N LEU A 352 3.31 1.60 10.84
CA LEU A 352 2.41 0.56 11.33
C LEU A 352 3.17 -0.72 11.71
N PHE A 353 4.10 -1.17 10.86
CA PHE A 353 4.95 -2.32 11.17
C PHE A 353 5.75 -2.12 12.45
N VAL A 354 6.45 -0.98 12.59
CA VAL A 354 7.27 -0.66 13.76
C VAL A 354 6.42 -0.61 15.04
N SER A 355 5.25 0.00 14.98
CA SER A 355 4.34 0.14 16.12
C SER A 355 3.84 -1.22 16.63
N ILE A 356 3.39 -2.10 15.71
CA ILE A 356 2.96 -3.45 16.07
C ILE A 356 4.14 -4.29 16.59
N ALA A 357 5.30 -4.21 15.94
CA ALA A 357 6.48 -4.96 16.37
C ALA A 357 6.98 -4.51 17.75
N LYS A 358 6.88 -3.22 18.09
CA LYS A 358 7.14 -2.72 19.45
C LYS A 358 6.16 -3.33 20.47
N LYS A 359 4.85 -3.39 20.14
CA LYS A 359 3.80 -3.99 20.97
C LYS A 359 3.97 -5.50 21.14
N ALA A 360 4.45 -6.21 20.10
CA ALA A 360 4.70 -7.65 20.17
C ALA A 360 5.79 -8.05 21.17
N GLY A 361 6.62 -7.10 21.60
CA GLY A 361 7.64 -7.32 22.62
C GLY A 361 8.94 -7.92 22.08
N ARG A 362 9.82 -8.31 23.01
CA ARG A 362 11.16 -8.80 22.67
C ARG A 362 11.13 -10.22 22.07
N GLU A 363 10.23 -11.08 22.50
CA GLU A 363 10.06 -12.45 21.95
C GLU A 363 9.26 -12.38 20.66
N LEU A 364 9.88 -11.79 19.61
CA LEU A 364 9.24 -11.55 18.32
C LEU A 364 9.19 -12.84 17.50
N THR A 365 7.98 -13.38 17.37
CA THR A 365 7.61 -14.47 16.48
C THR A 365 6.47 -14.00 15.56
N VAL A 366 6.12 -14.79 14.54
CA VAL A 366 4.94 -14.50 13.72
C VAL A 366 3.68 -14.50 14.58
N ASP A 367 3.56 -15.43 15.51
CA ASP A 367 2.36 -15.55 16.36
C ASP A 367 2.25 -14.41 17.38
N SER A 368 3.37 -14.00 18.04
CA SER A 368 3.35 -12.85 18.94
C SER A 368 3.07 -11.55 18.18
N PHE A 369 3.60 -11.42 16.96
CA PHE A 369 3.29 -10.29 16.08
C PHE A 369 1.80 -10.26 15.71
N GLN A 370 1.24 -11.41 15.30
CA GLN A 370 -0.18 -11.54 14.94
C GLN A 370 -1.10 -11.20 16.12
N THR A 371 -0.77 -11.67 17.33
CA THR A 371 -1.51 -11.35 18.55
C THR A 371 -1.47 -9.85 18.84
N ALA A 372 -0.29 -9.22 18.71
CA ALA A 372 -0.15 -7.78 18.88
C ALA A 372 -0.92 -6.99 17.82
N ALA A 373 -0.94 -7.47 16.57
CA ALA A 373 -1.67 -6.85 15.49
C ALA A 373 -3.20 -6.90 15.69
N GLN A 374 -3.72 -8.02 16.16
CA GLN A 374 -5.16 -8.19 16.42
C GLN A 374 -5.70 -7.28 17.52
N SER A 375 -4.86 -6.92 18.48
CA SER A 375 -5.20 -6.04 19.60
C SER A 375 -4.58 -4.65 19.47
N PHE A 376 -4.11 -4.29 18.26
CA PHE A 376 -3.46 -3.00 18.03
C PHE A 376 -4.48 -1.90 17.81
N SER A 377 -4.35 -0.82 18.56
CA SER A 377 -5.00 0.46 18.31
C SER A 377 -3.98 1.58 18.43
N ASP A 378 -4.17 2.62 17.68
CA ASP A 378 -3.31 3.80 17.66
C ASP A 378 -4.17 5.02 17.33
N THR A 379 -3.91 6.15 17.97
CA THR A 379 -4.71 7.35 17.87
C THR A 379 -3.91 8.55 17.37
N GLY A 380 -4.60 9.46 16.69
CA GLY A 380 -4.02 10.71 16.21
C GLY A 380 -2.82 10.48 15.30
N THR A 381 -2.83 9.47 14.43
CA THR A 381 -1.78 9.25 13.43
C THR A 381 -2.00 10.15 12.21
N LEU A 382 -1.04 10.20 11.29
CA LEU A 382 -1.21 10.92 10.01
C LEU A 382 -2.36 10.37 9.13
N VAL A 383 -2.92 9.21 9.49
CA VAL A 383 -4.09 8.62 8.82
C VAL A 383 -5.33 8.60 9.72
N GLY A 384 -5.30 9.32 10.85
CA GLY A 384 -6.34 9.32 11.87
C GLY A 384 -6.17 8.19 12.87
N ASP A 385 -7.25 7.84 13.56
CA ASP A 385 -7.27 6.77 14.53
C ASP A 385 -7.36 5.40 13.84
N ARG A 386 -6.51 4.48 14.26
CA ARG A 386 -6.52 3.09 13.79
C ARG A 386 -7.13 2.22 14.87
N ALA A 387 -8.35 1.74 14.61
CA ALA A 387 -9.09 0.88 15.54
C ALA A 387 -8.76 -0.61 15.36
N GLU A 388 -9.04 -1.41 16.38
CA GLU A 388 -8.98 -2.88 16.37
C GLU A 388 -10.21 -3.52 15.72
N PRO A 389 -10.06 -4.68 15.07
CA PRO A 389 -8.84 -5.25 14.51
C PRO A 389 -8.41 -4.44 13.29
N LEU A 390 -7.11 -4.23 13.11
CA LEU A 390 -6.50 -3.40 12.07
C LEU A 390 -7.18 -3.52 10.71
N GLY A 391 -8.34 -2.88 10.50
CA GLY A 391 -8.99 -2.62 9.23
C GLY A 391 -9.00 -3.72 8.16
N GLN A 392 -8.85 -4.99 8.52
CA GLN A 392 -8.82 -6.09 7.53
C GLN A 392 -10.14 -6.26 6.75
N LYS A 393 -11.21 -5.63 7.22
CA LYS A 393 -12.51 -5.59 6.50
C LYS A 393 -13.02 -4.17 6.32
N ASN A 394 -12.47 -3.22 7.06
CA ASN A 394 -12.94 -1.86 7.14
C ASN A 394 -11.85 -0.88 6.71
N SER A 395 -12.23 0.18 6.01
CA SER A 395 -11.38 1.33 5.78
C SER A 395 -11.44 2.27 6.99
N PHE A 396 -10.33 2.96 7.27
CA PHE A 396 -10.37 4.09 8.18
C PHE A 396 -11.04 5.26 7.47
N GLY A 397 -12.01 5.88 8.13
CA GLY A 397 -12.89 6.88 7.53
C GLY A 397 -12.29 8.28 7.42
N CYS A 398 -10.97 8.46 7.57
CA CYS A 398 -10.33 9.77 7.68
C CYS A 398 -9.66 10.20 6.38
N GLY A 399 -9.67 11.51 6.11
CA GLY A 399 -8.98 12.08 4.96
C GLY A 399 -9.29 13.56 4.76
N ALA A 400 -8.74 14.13 3.69
CA ALA A 400 -8.83 15.52 3.31
C ALA A 400 -9.04 15.67 1.81
N LEU A 401 -9.41 16.85 1.33
CA LEU A 401 -9.25 17.25 -0.05
C LEU A 401 -8.29 18.44 -0.12
N VAL A 402 -7.30 18.34 -0.99
CA VAL A 402 -6.50 19.49 -1.41
C VAL A 402 -6.89 19.88 -2.83
N GLN A 403 -6.75 21.15 -3.19
CA GLN A 403 -6.96 21.63 -4.54
C GLN A 403 -5.65 22.18 -5.08
N LEU A 404 -5.27 21.81 -6.28
CA LEU A 404 -4.20 22.52 -6.98
C LEU A 404 -4.73 23.85 -7.49
N LYS A 405 -4.15 24.95 -7.03
CA LYS A 405 -4.58 26.29 -7.36
C LYS A 405 -3.37 27.20 -7.51
N ASN A 406 -3.30 27.88 -8.65
CA ASN A 406 -2.17 28.78 -8.95
C ASN A 406 -0.78 28.14 -8.80
N GLY A 407 -0.69 26.83 -9.00
CA GLY A 407 0.57 26.08 -8.92
C GLY A 407 1.01 25.68 -7.52
N ALA A 408 0.11 25.72 -6.54
CA ALA A 408 0.32 25.19 -5.19
C ALA A 408 -0.88 24.36 -4.76
N TYR A 409 -0.66 23.37 -3.89
CA TYR A 409 -1.76 22.67 -3.25
C TYR A 409 -2.25 23.47 -2.05
N GLU A 410 -3.55 23.62 -1.94
CA GLU A 410 -4.25 24.28 -0.84
C GLU A 410 -5.24 23.30 -0.22
N VAL A 411 -5.35 23.28 1.10
CA VAL A 411 -6.34 22.45 1.80
C VAL A 411 -7.73 23.03 1.54
N SER A 412 -8.56 22.29 0.82
CA SER A 412 -9.93 22.67 0.51
C SER A 412 -10.94 22.10 1.50
N VAL A 413 -10.77 20.85 1.87
CA VAL A 413 -11.53 20.18 2.94
C VAL A 413 -10.51 19.69 3.97
N PRO A 414 -10.52 20.21 5.20
CA PRO A 414 -9.58 19.82 6.24
C PRO A 414 -9.64 18.32 6.55
N PHE A 415 -8.51 17.77 7.01
CA PHE A 415 -8.45 16.39 7.43
C PHE A 415 -9.42 16.13 8.59
N LYS A 416 -10.28 15.16 8.41
CA LYS A 416 -11.23 14.70 9.42
C LYS A 416 -11.68 13.28 9.13
N CYS A 417 -12.28 12.65 10.14
CA CYS A 417 -12.87 11.33 10.01
C CYS A 417 -14.38 11.45 9.74
N TYR A 418 -14.87 10.57 8.87
CA TYR A 418 -16.28 10.42 8.54
C TYR A 418 -16.74 9.04 8.98
N GLU A 419 -18.00 8.93 9.39
CA GLU A 419 -18.59 7.61 9.69
C GLU A 419 -18.59 6.74 8.44
N PRO A 420 -17.98 5.55 8.49
CA PRO A 420 -17.99 4.65 7.36
C PRO A 420 -19.38 4.03 7.18
N ILE A 421 -19.75 3.73 5.95
CA ILE A 421 -21.02 3.09 5.64
C ILE A 421 -20.84 1.61 5.26
N PRO A 422 -21.86 0.75 5.44
CA PRO A 422 -21.79 -0.63 5.00
C PRO A 422 -21.61 -0.75 3.48
N PHE A 423 -20.71 -1.64 3.06
CA PHE A 423 -20.57 -2.02 1.65
C PHE A 423 -21.55 -3.16 1.32
N LYS A 424 -22.31 -2.98 0.24
CA LYS A 424 -23.35 -3.92 -0.23
C LYS A 424 -22.87 -4.78 -1.39
#